data_fe06bca34e176152745e95dca31034a3
#
_entry.id   fe06bca34e176152745e95dca31034a3
#
_cell.length_a   1.000
_cell.length_b   1.000
_cell.length_c   1.000
_cell.angle_alpha   90.00
_cell.angle_beta   90.00
_cell.angle_gamma   90.00
#
_symmetry.space_group_name_H-M   'P 1'
#
loop_
_entity.id
_entity.type
_entity.pdbx_description
1 polymer ?
#
loop_
_entity_poly.entity_id
_entity_poly.type
_entity_poly.pdbx_seq_one_letter_code
_entity_poly.pdbx_strand_id
1 'polypeptide(L)'
;MRRVVITGIGLVTPLGTGKDKAWKNLLAGECGIDKITQFDTSEHSVHIAAEVKDFVPENYIEKKELKKIARFSQFAIAASKEALEDAKLEITEENADRIGVIIGSGIGGLDVIEQEVEKLVTRGPKRVSPFYIPAAILNMASGNTSIYIGAKGPNKTIVTACASGTNSIGDAFQAILLGKADAMVAGGTEATVTPSGIAGFANLKALSTNPDPKTASRPFTADRDGFVLGEGAGVLVLEELEHAKKRGAKIYAEVVGYGETGDAFHMTAPSDGGEGAARAFKMALEQGNIKPEEVGYINAHGTSTPANDKNETQAIKTAFGEHAYKLSVSSTKGATGHLLGGAGGIEAAFLALAISEGIMPPTINYENPDPLCDLDYVPNKPVERDIEVGMSSSLGFGGHNAVLAFRKYK
;
A
#
# COMPACT_ATOMS: atom_id res chain seq x y z
N MET A 1 0.95 27.50 9.19
CA MET A 1 0.27 26.30 8.67
C MET A 1 0.91 25.09 9.35
N ARG A 2 0.13 24.09 9.80
CA ARG A 2 0.72 22.86 10.39
C ARG A 2 1.50 22.10 9.32
N ARG A 3 2.60 21.48 9.70
CA ARG A 3 3.42 20.61 8.85
C ARG A 3 3.28 19.18 9.36
N VAL A 4 3.37 18.20 8.46
CA VAL A 4 3.14 16.80 8.80
C VAL A 4 4.36 15.96 8.42
N VAL A 5 4.87 15.20 9.37
CA VAL A 5 6.07 14.38 9.20
C VAL A 5 5.79 12.92 9.48
N ILE A 6 6.58 12.03 8.89
CA ILE A 6 6.54 10.59 9.11
C ILE A 6 7.58 10.26 10.18
N THR A 7 7.12 9.71 11.30
CA THR A 7 7.98 9.40 12.45
C THR A 7 8.12 7.91 12.72
N GLY A 8 7.24 7.08 12.17
CA GLY A 8 7.29 5.63 12.33
C GLY A 8 6.76 4.88 11.13
N ILE A 9 7.28 3.69 10.93
CA ILE A 9 6.98 2.78 9.82
C ILE A 9 6.81 1.37 10.35
N GLY A 10 5.69 0.72 10.01
CA GLY A 10 5.45 -0.70 10.28
C GLY A 10 5.05 -1.44 9.01
N LEU A 11 5.64 -2.60 8.79
CA LEU A 11 5.50 -3.38 7.57
C LEU A 11 5.26 -4.86 7.86
N VAL A 12 4.20 -5.40 7.27
CA VAL A 12 3.93 -6.84 7.17
C VAL A 12 3.80 -7.15 5.68
N THR A 13 4.82 -7.78 5.09
CA THR A 13 4.91 -7.92 3.62
C THR A 13 5.38 -9.32 3.22
N PRO A 14 5.19 -9.73 1.96
CA PRO A 14 5.79 -10.96 1.41
C PRO A 14 7.33 -10.99 1.46
N LEU A 15 7.98 -9.83 1.59
CA LEU A 15 9.43 -9.71 1.79
C LEU A 15 9.85 -9.87 3.25
N GLY A 16 8.90 -9.97 4.17
CA GLY A 16 9.09 -10.19 5.59
C GLY A 16 8.28 -9.25 6.46
N THR A 17 8.09 -9.67 7.70
CA THR A 17 7.50 -8.87 8.77
C THR A 17 8.59 -8.02 9.42
N GLY A 18 8.31 -6.74 9.61
CA GLY A 18 9.24 -5.74 10.12
C GLY A 18 9.91 -4.89 9.04
N LYS A 19 9.97 -3.58 9.30
CA LYS A 19 10.51 -2.56 8.38
C LYS A 19 11.90 -2.91 7.83
N ASP A 20 12.84 -3.21 8.71
CA ASP A 20 14.25 -3.39 8.34
C ASP A 20 14.45 -4.65 7.46
N LYS A 21 13.70 -5.73 7.75
CA LYS A 21 13.73 -6.95 6.96
C LYS A 21 13.12 -6.73 5.58
N ALA A 22 11.94 -6.13 5.51
CA ALA A 22 11.25 -5.87 4.26
C ALA A 22 12.08 -4.95 3.35
N TRP A 23 12.64 -3.88 3.90
CA TRP A 23 13.48 -2.93 3.16
C TRP A 23 14.78 -3.57 2.65
N LYS A 24 15.50 -4.28 3.52
CA LYS A 24 16.72 -5.00 3.13
C LYS A 24 16.46 -5.97 1.98
N ASN A 25 15.40 -6.78 2.07
CA ASN A 25 15.06 -7.76 1.05
C ASN A 25 14.62 -7.09 -0.27
N LEU A 26 13.89 -5.97 -0.20
CA LEU A 26 13.52 -5.19 -1.38
C LEU A 26 14.76 -4.66 -2.11
N LEU A 27 15.72 -4.06 -1.39
CA LEU A 27 16.96 -3.56 -1.99
C LEU A 27 17.86 -4.68 -2.52
N ALA A 28 17.79 -5.88 -1.93
CA ALA A 28 18.49 -7.05 -2.44
C ALA A 28 17.86 -7.64 -3.71
N GLY A 29 16.71 -7.11 -4.17
CA GLY A 29 15.99 -7.65 -5.32
C GLY A 29 15.30 -8.99 -5.04
N GLU A 30 15.05 -9.30 -3.77
CA GLU A 30 14.32 -10.52 -3.40
C GLU A 30 12.88 -10.47 -3.91
N CYS A 31 12.36 -11.63 -4.31
CA CYS A 31 10.99 -11.79 -4.80
C CYS A 31 10.16 -12.57 -3.77
N GLY A 32 9.13 -11.93 -3.22
CA GLY A 32 8.20 -12.54 -2.27
C GLY A 32 7.10 -13.39 -2.90
N ILE A 33 7.04 -13.46 -4.24
CA ILE A 33 6.07 -14.28 -4.97
C ILE A 33 6.52 -15.74 -4.96
N ASP A 34 5.58 -16.64 -4.71
CA ASP A 34 5.82 -18.08 -4.69
C ASP A 34 4.51 -18.86 -4.97
N LYS A 35 4.57 -20.18 -4.96
CA LYS A 35 3.38 -21.01 -5.02
C LYS A 35 2.47 -20.75 -3.82
N ILE A 36 1.17 -20.70 -4.06
CA ILE A 36 0.15 -20.54 -3.01
C ILE A 36 0.21 -21.76 -2.08
N THR A 37 0.24 -21.49 -0.78
CA THR A 37 0.27 -22.51 0.27
C THR A 37 -0.94 -22.49 1.19
N GLN A 38 -1.75 -21.42 1.15
CA GLN A 38 -2.89 -21.23 2.05
C GLN A 38 -4.09 -22.11 1.71
N PHE A 39 -4.19 -22.61 0.47
CA PHE A 39 -5.25 -23.50 0.01
C PHE A 39 -4.80 -24.35 -1.19
N ASP A 40 -5.56 -25.41 -1.51
CA ASP A 40 -5.31 -26.24 -2.70
C ASP A 40 -5.71 -25.49 -3.97
N THR A 41 -4.75 -25.31 -4.88
CA THR A 41 -4.91 -24.60 -6.15
C THR A 41 -5.13 -25.53 -7.35
N SER A 42 -5.29 -26.85 -7.17
CA SER A 42 -5.37 -27.83 -8.27
C SER A 42 -6.44 -27.51 -9.30
N GLU A 43 -7.56 -26.94 -8.88
CA GLU A 43 -8.68 -26.52 -9.74
C GLU A 43 -8.58 -25.07 -10.24
N HIS A 44 -7.54 -24.33 -9.84
CA HIS A 44 -7.36 -22.93 -10.22
C HIS A 44 -6.46 -22.82 -11.47
N SER A 45 -6.66 -21.77 -12.27
CA SER A 45 -5.79 -21.44 -13.41
C SER A 45 -4.52 -20.67 -13.02
N VAL A 46 -4.47 -20.14 -11.80
CA VAL A 46 -3.32 -19.41 -11.23
C VAL A 46 -2.92 -20.07 -9.92
N HIS A 47 -1.63 -20.36 -9.76
CA HIS A 47 -1.08 -21.13 -8.64
C HIS A 47 -0.08 -20.37 -7.79
N ILE A 48 0.12 -19.07 -8.09
CA ILE A 48 1.14 -18.22 -7.46
C ILE A 48 0.50 -16.98 -6.82
N ALA A 49 1.08 -16.55 -5.71
CA ALA A 49 0.75 -15.31 -5.01
C ALA A 49 1.94 -14.84 -4.16
N ALA A 50 1.86 -13.62 -3.67
CA ALA A 50 2.80 -13.08 -2.70
C ALA A 50 2.21 -13.17 -1.30
N GLU A 51 2.41 -14.30 -0.64
CA GLU A 51 1.95 -14.59 0.72
C GLU A 51 2.91 -14.06 1.77
N VAL A 52 2.38 -13.61 2.91
CA VAL A 52 3.19 -13.30 4.10
C VAL A 52 3.46 -14.61 4.86
N LYS A 53 4.72 -15.08 4.83
CA LYS A 53 5.11 -16.41 5.34
C LYS A 53 5.63 -16.42 6.77
N ASP A 54 6.16 -15.30 7.27
CA ASP A 54 6.82 -15.19 8.57
C ASP A 54 6.00 -14.46 9.63
N PHE A 55 4.73 -14.24 9.38
CA PHE A 55 3.83 -13.56 10.30
C PHE A 55 3.36 -14.49 11.42
N VAL A 56 3.64 -14.10 12.66
CA VAL A 56 3.21 -14.81 13.87
C VAL A 56 2.24 -13.89 14.62
N PRO A 57 0.92 -14.05 14.44
CA PRO A 57 -0.07 -13.12 14.98
C PRO A 57 -0.07 -13.06 16.51
N GLU A 58 0.34 -14.11 17.19
CA GLU A 58 0.43 -14.19 18.65
C GLU A 58 1.44 -13.19 19.24
N ASN A 59 2.39 -12.70 18.45
CA ASN A 59 3.32 -11.65 18.88
C ASN A 59 2.61 -10.30 19.07
N TYR A 60 1.45 -10.09 18.45
CA TYR A 60 0.72 -8.83 18.44
C TYR A 60 -0.65 -8.89 19.08
N ILE A 61 -1.29 -10.06 19.08
CA ILE A 61 -2.70 -10.27 19.43
C ILE A 61 -2.80 -11.48 20.36
N GLU A 62 -3.56 -11.35 21.45
CA GLU A 62 -3.79 -12.49 22.35
C GLU A 62 -4.44 -13.67 21.59
N LYS A 63 -3.93 -14.88 21.78
CA LYS A 63 -4.36 -16.09 21.07
C LYS A 63 -5.88 -16.32 21.13
N LYS A 64 -6.52 -16.00 22.24
CA LYS A 64 -7.99 -16.15 22.41
C LYS A 64 -8.81 -15.20 21.50
N GLU A 65 -8.21 -14.07 21.09
CA GLU A 65 -8.87 -13.06 20.26
C GLU A 65 -8.68 -13.31 18.76
N LEU A 66 -7.66 -14.07 18.35
CA LEU A 66 -7.33 -14.32 16.94
C LEU A 66 -8.51 -14.85 16.13
N LYS A 67 -9.36 -15.69 16.72
CA LYS A 67 -10.54 -16.27 16.05
C LYS A 67 -11.67 -15.26 15.75
N LYS A 68 -11.58 -14.06 16.31
CA LYS A 68 -12.57 -12.99 16.17
C LYS A 68 -12.13 -11.90 15.20
N ILE A 69 -10.90 -11.99 14.70
CA ILE A 69 -10.24 -10.93 13.91
C ILE A 69 -9.74 -11.54 12.61
N ALA A 70 -10.26 -11.07 11.47
CA ALA A 70 -9.82 -11.53 10.16
C ALA A 70 -8.35 -11.16 9.89
N ARG A 71 -7.69 -11.92 9.00
CA ARG A 71 -6.26 -11.80 8.70
C ARG A 71 -5.86 -10.37 8.29
N PHE A 72 -6.65 -9.68 7.47
CA PHE A 72 -6.34 -8.28 7.07
C PHE A 72 -6.27 -7.33 8.28
N SER A 73 -7.16 -7.50 9.27
CA SER A 73 -7.12 -6.73 10.51
C SER A 73 -5.97 -7.14 11.43
N GLN A 74 -5.57 -8.41 11.43
CA GLN A 74 -4.37 -8.87 12.17
C GLN A 74 -3.11 -8.20 11.62
N PHE A 75 -2.96 -8.11 10.30
CA PHE A 75 -1.87 -7.38 9.65
C PHE A 75 -1.87 -5.89 10.01
N ALA A 76 -3.05 -5.25 9.98
CA ALA A 76 -3.20 -3.84 10.34
C ALA A 76 -2.76 -3.55 11.77
N ILE A 77 -3.18 -4.39 12.74
CA ILE A 77 -2.78 -4.28 14.15
C ILE A 77 -1.27 -4.43 14.30
N ALA A 78 -0.69 -5.45 13.67
CA ALA A 78 0.74 -5.73 13.75
C ALA A 78 1.57 -4.58 13.18
N ALA A 79 1.30 -4.16 11.94
CA ALA A 79 2.00 -3.05 11.31
C ALA A 79 1.83 -1.75 12.11
N SER A 80 0.66 -1.50 12.72
CA SER A 80 0.44 -0.31 13.53
C SER A 80 1.25 -0.33 14.82
N LYS A 81 1.36 -1.47 15.50
CA LYS A 81 2.21 -1.62 16.69
C LYS A 81 3.68 -1.42 16.35
N GLU A 82 4.16 -2.02 15.27
CA GLU A 82 5.54 -1.80 14.79
C GLU A 82 5.81 -0.33 14.42
N ALA A 83 4.84 0.34 13.76
CA ALA A 83 4.98 1.76 13.43
C ALA A 83 5.07 2.66 14.67
N LEU A 84 4.28 2.37 15.71
CA LEU A 84 4.32 3.11 16.98
C LEU A 84 5.61 2.84 17.76
N GLU A 85 6.11 1.60 17.75
CA GLU A 85 7.40 1.24 18.34
C GLU A 85 8.55 1.95 17.63
N ASP A 86 8.57 1.94 16.29
CA ASP A 86 9.55 2.65 15.48
C ASP A 86 9.51 4.17 15.72
N ALA A 87 8.31 4.73 15.81
CA ALA A 87 8.09 6.14 16.17
C ALA A 87 8.49 6.46 17.61
N LYS A 88 8.59 5.47 18.49
CA LYS A 88 8.67 5.65 19.95
C LYS A 88 7.55 6.57 20.47
N LEU A 89 6.34 6.38 19.92
CA LEU A 89 5.15 7.13 20.32
C LEU A 89 4.28 6.26 21.22
N GLU A 90 4.23 6.60 22.49
CA GLU A 90 3.33 5.95 23.45
C GLU A 90 1.98 6.65 23.47
N ILE A 91 0.90 5.86 23.41
CA ILE A 91 -0.46 6.36 23.55
C ILE A 91 -0.89 6.24 25.00
N THR A 92 -1.21 7.37 25.61
CA THR A 92 -1.59 7.51 27.02
C THR A 92 -3.01 8.10 27.14
N GLU A 93 -3.58 8.10 28.33
CA GLU A 93 -4.88 8.74 28.54
C GLU A 93 -4.88 10.24 28.20
N GLU A 94 -3.73 10.90 28.31
CA GLU A 94 -3.60 12.34 28.06
C GLU A 94 -3.57 12.69 26.56
N ASN A 95 -3.06 11.79 25.70
CA ASN A 95 -2.90 12.07 24.27
C ASN A 95 -3.81 11.24 23.37
N ALA A 96 -4.49 10.20 23.89
CA ALA A 96 -5.29 9.27 23.10
C ALA A 96 -6.34 9.94 22.21
N ASP A 97 -7.01 10.98 22.70
CA ASP A 97 -8.05 11.71 21.98
C ASP A 97 -7.50 12.53 20.80
N ARG A 98 -6.18 12.74 20.78
CA ARG A 98 -5.46 13.48 19.72
C ARG A 98 -4.72 12.55 18.74
N ILE A 99 -4.82 11.22 18.92
CA ILE A 99 -4.20 10.22 18.04
C ILE A 99 -5.31 9.42 17.35
N GLY A 100 -5.36 9.49 16.02
CA GLY A 100 -6.38 8.81 15.23
C GLY A 100 -5.84 7.63 14.43
N VAL A 101 -6.76 6.88 13.79
CA VAL A 101 -6.44 5.72 12.95
C VAL A 101 -7.22 5.79 11.64
N ILE A 102 -6.52 5.73 10.51
CA ILE A 102 -7.13 5.61 9.18
C ILE A 102 -6.37 4.54 8.40
N ILE A 103 -6.93 3.34 8.28
CA ILE A 103 -6.33 2.23 7.55
C ILE A 103 -7.32 1.74 6.48
N GLY A 104 -6.89 1.79 5.22
CA GLY A 104 -7.68 1.37 4.08
C GLY A 104 -7.58 -0.13 3.81
N SER A 105 -8.63 -0.68 3.21
CA SER A 105 -8.65 -2.04 2.67
C SER A 105 -9.63 -2.08 1.50
N GLY A 106 -9.31 -2.84 0.45
CA GLY A 106 -10.15 -2.91 -0.73
C GLY A 106 -11.31 -3.89 -0.58
N ILE A 107 -11.09 -5.03 0.07
CA ILE A 107 -12.05 -6.14 0.14
C ILE A 107 -12.37 -6.54 1.59
N GLY A 108 -11.42 -6.41 2.50
CA GLY A 108 -11.63 -6.76 3.91
C GLY A 108 -11.48 -8.25 4.20
N GLY A 109 -12.35 -8.79 5.07
CA GLY A 109 -12.28 -10.17 5.57
C GLY A 109 -12.85 -11.21 4.61
N LEU A 110 -12.35 -11.30 3.40
CA LEU A 110 -12.82 -12.25 2.37
C LEU A 110 -12.67 -13.71 2.82
N ASP A 111 -11.58 -14.03 3.48
CA ASP A 111 -11.31 -15.35 4.08
C ASP A 111 -12.41 -15.76 5.08
N VAL A 112 -12.84 -14.83 5.92
CA VAL A 112 -13.94 -15.07 6.88
C VAL A 112 -15.28 -15.20 6.16
N ILE A 113 -15.54 -14.37 5.14
CA ILE A 113 -16.76 -14.45 4.35
C ILE A 113 -16.89 -15.83 3.69
N GLU A 114 -15.85 -16.32 3.03
CA GLU A 114 -15.84 -17.65 2.40
C GLU A 114 -16.14 -18.75 3.41
N GLN A 115 -15.43 -18.78 4.53
CA GLN A 115 -15.59 -19.81 5.58
C GLN A 115 -16.98 -19.81 6.20
N GLU A 116 -17.54 -18.63 6.47
CA GLU A 116 -18.84 -18.55 7.14
C GLU A 116 -20.01 -18.82 6.16
N VAL A 117 -19.85 -18.45 4.87
CA VAL A 117 -20.80 -18.81 3.82
C VAL A 117 -20.79 -20.33 3.57
N GLU A 118 -19.63 -20.96 3.52
CA GLU A 118 -19.53 -22.42 3.46
C GLU A 118 -20.26 -23.11 4.64
N LYS A 119 -20.04 -22.63 5.88
CA LYS A 119 -20.75 -23.14 7.08
C LYS A 119 -22.26 -22.95 6.96
N LEU A 120 -22.69 -21.78 6.47
CA LEU A 120 -24.12 -21.50 6.26
C LEU A 120 -24.76 -22.52 5.31
N VAL A 121 -24.12 -22.77 4.17
CA VAL A 121 -24.64 -23.65 3.13
C VAL A 121 -24.59 -25.14 3.57
N THR A 122 -23.50 -25.56 4.19
CA THR A 122 -23.26 -26.97 4.52
C THR A 122 -23.81 -27.40 5.88
N ARG A 123 -23.96 -26.48 6.86
CA ARG A 123 -24.31 -26.79 8.26
C ARG A 123 -25.48 -25.98 8.81
N GLY A 124 -25.99 -25.02 8.02
CA GLY A 124 -27.14 -24.18 8.36
C GLY A 124 -26.82 -22.97 9.25
N PRO A 125 -27.79 -22.03 9.41
CA PRO A 125 -27.56 -20.71 9.98
C PRO A 125 -27.11 -20.73 11.47
N LYS A 126 -27.45 -21.76 12.22
CA LYS A 126 -27.05 -21.89 13.63
C LYS A 126 -25.55 -22.16 13.83
N ARG A 127 -24.81 -22.43 12.75
CA ARG A 127 -23.37 -22.72 12.77
C ARG A 127 -22.52 -21.53 12.34
N VAL A 128 -23.13 -20.47 11.83
CA VAL A 128 -22.44 -19.21 11.50
C VAL A 128 -21.94 -18.57 12.80
N SER A 129 -20.70 -18.09 12.76
CA SER A 129 -20.04 -17.46 13.93
C SER A 129 -20.77 -16.16 14.36
N PRO A 130 -20.96 -15.93 15.65
CA PRO A 130 -21.45 -14.63 16.12
C PRO A 130 -20.47 -13.48 15.84
N PHE A 131 -19.20 -13.79 15.55
CA PHE A 131 -18.16 -12.83 15.19
C PHE A 131 -18.00 -12.64 13.68
N TYR A 132 -18.82 -13.32 12.85
CA TYR A 132 -18.71 -13.24 11.39
C TYR A 132 -18.73 -11.79 10.90
N ILE A 133 -19.77 -11.05 11.19
CA ILE A 133 -19.88 -9.67 10.70
C ILE A 133 -18.76 -8.77 11.25
N PRO A 134 -18.52 -8.72 12.58
CA PRO A 134 -17.42 -7.90 13.12
C PRO A 134 -16.03 -8.26 12.56
N ALA A 135 -15.79 -9.53 12.21
CA ALA A 135 -14.51 -9.94 11.62
C ALA A 135 -14.38 -9.53 10.14
N ALA A 136 -15.49 -9.60 9.38
CA ALA A 136 -15.47 -9.44 7.93
C ALA A 136 -15.50 -7.98 7.44
N ILE A 137 -16.16 -7.06 8.16
CA ILE A 137 -16.37 -5.70 7.67
C ILE A 137 -15.10 -4.86 7.65
N LEU A 138 -14.95 -4.06 6.58
CA LEU A 138 -13.71 -3.34 6.26
C LEU A 138 -13.27 -2.34 7.33
N ASN A 139 -14.21 -1.65 7.99
CA ASN A 139 -13.89 -0.65 9.01
C ASN A 139 -13.16 -1.24 10.23
N MET A 140 -13.14 -2.55 10.36
CA MET A 140 -12.43 -3.23 11.46
C MET A 140 -10.91 -3.23 11.29
N ALA A 141 -10.37 -2.90 10.12
CA ALA A 141 -8.96 -2.57 10.00
C ALA A 141 -8.57 -1.41 10.94
N SER A 142 -9.31 -0.30 10.88
CA SER A 142 -9.09 0.85 11.78
C SER A 142 -9.69 0.63 13.17
N GLY A 143 -10.88 0.03 13.26
CA GLY A 143 -11.57 -0.19 14.51
C GLY A 143 -10.81 -1.10 15.47
N ASN A 144 -10.39 -2.28 15.02
CA ASN A 144 -9.57 -3.18 15.83
C ASN A 144 -8.22 -2.55 16.18
N THR A 145 -7.55 -1.91 15.21
CA THR A 145 -6.28 -1.23 15.47
C THR A 145 -6.45 -0.20 16.59
N SER A 146 -7.45 0.67 16.51
CA SER A 146 -7.75 1.66 17.55
C SER A 146 -7.93 1.05 18.94
N ILE A 147 -8.67 -0.07 19.03
CA ILE A 147 -8.86 -0.81 20.29
C ILE A 147 -7.54 -1.34 20.84
N TYR A 148 -6.69 -1.92 19.97
CA TYR A 148 -5.43 -2.54 20.38
C TYR A 148 -4.32 -1.57 20.75
N ILE A 149 -4.34 -0.35 20.20
CA ILE A 149 -3.33 0.68 20.49
C ILE A 149 -3.83 1.76 21.46
N GLY A 150 -5.14 1.81 21.74
CA GLY A 150 -5.72 2.79 22.68
C GLY A 150 -5.98 4.17 22.06
N ALA A 151 -5.92 4.34 20.73
CA ALA A 151 -6.15 5.62 20.05
C ALA A 151 -7.65 5.96 20.03
N LYS A 152 -8.02 7.18 20.41
CA LYS A 152 -9.41 7.66 20.54
C LYS A 152 -9.75 8.85 19.62
N GLY A 153 -8.79 9.31 18.82
CA GLY A 153 -8.97 10.37 17.84
C GLY A 153 -9.80 9.92 16.62
N PRO A 154 -9.78 10.66 15.51
CA PRO A 154 -10.52 10.31 14.30
C PRO A 154 -10.25 8.87 13.86
N ASN A 155 -11.31 8.08 13.63
CA ASN A 155 -11.23 6.67 13.23
C ASN A 155 -12.15 6.40 12.04
N LYS A 156 -11.57 5.95 10.94
CA LYS A 156 -12.32 5.53 9.73
C LYS A 156 -11.49 4.63 8.85
N THR A 157 -12.13 3.91 7.94
CA THR A 157 -11.49 3.12 6.89
C THR A 157 -11.87 3.68 5.52
N ILE A 158 -10.91 3.82 4.64
CA ILE A 158 -11.12 4.25 3.26
C ILE A 158 -11.17 3.02 2.35
N VAL A 159 -12.12 3.05 1.43
CA VAL A 159 -12.32 1.97 0.46
C VAL A 159 -12.35 2.57 -0.95
N THR A 160 -11.21 2.53 -1.63
CA THR A 160 -10.99 3.00 -3.00
C THR A 160 -10.19 1.97 -3.80
N ALA A 161 -10.54 0.69 -3.62
CA ALA A 161 -9.85 -0.44 -4.24
C ALA A 161 -8.33 -0.36 -3.99
N CYS A 162 -7.50 -0.44 -5.06
CA CYS A 162 -6.03 -0.42 -4.93
C CYS A 162 -5.47 0.92 -4.41
N ALA A 163 -6.24 2.00 -4.40
CA ALA A 163 -5.84 3.30 -3.88
C ALA A 163 -6.14 3.50 -2.38
N SER A 164 -6.81 2.52 -1.72
CA SER A 164 -7.30 2.65 -0.34
C SER A 164 -6.21 3.07 0.66
N GLY A 165 -5.03 2.46 0.60
CA GLY A 165 -3.91 2.79 1.49
C GLY A 165 -3.37 4.20 1.26
N THR A 166 -3.20 4.61 0.01
CA THR A 166 -2.73 5.94 -0.37
C THR A 166 -3.74 7.02 0.04
N ASN A 167 -5.04 6.83 -0.24
CA ASN A 167 -6.09 7.75 0.21
C ASN A 167 -6.15 7.82 1.75
N SER A 168 -5.94 6.71 2.45
CA SER A 168 -5.94 6.70 3.93
C SER A 168 -4.82 7.56 4.51
N ILE A 169 -3.63 7.51 3.93
CA ILE A 169 -2.50 8.36 4.32
C ILE A 169 -2.79 9.82 3.96
N GLY A 170 -3.35 10.09 2.78
CA GLY A 170 -3.75 11.43 2.35
C GLY A 170 -4.80 12.06 3.26
N ASP A 171 -5.83 11.32 3.64
CA ASP A 171 -6.86 11.78 4.57
C ASP A 171 -6.33 12.01 5.98
N ALA A 172 -5.40 11.17 6.44
CA ALA A 172 -4.72 11.34 7.72
C ALA A 172 -3.84 12.59 7.72
N PHE A 173 -3.10 12.84 6.64
CA PHE A 173 -2.36 14.07 6.41
C PHE A 173 -3.28 15.30 6.53
N GLN A 174 -4.41 15.31 5.82
CA GLN A 174 -5.38 16.40 5.90
C GLN A 174 -5.97 16.56 7.30
N ALA A 175 -6.24 15.46 8.02
CA ALA A 175 -6.76 15.53 9.38
C ALA A 175 -5.79 16.26 10.33
N ILE A 176 -4.48 16.05 10.20
CA ILE A 176 -3.46 16.76 10.98
C ILE A 176 -3.36 18.21 10.55
N LEU A 177 -3.35 18.50 9.25
CA LEU A 177 -3.32 19.89 8.74
C LEU A 177 -4.47 20.73 9.26
N LEU A 178 -5.67 20.13 9.35
CA LEU A 178 -6.89 20.76 9.87
C LEU A 178 -6.96 20.79 11.41
N GLY A 179 -5.92 20.31 12.10
CA GLY A 179 -5.88 20.31 13.57
C GLY A 179 -6.82 19.32 14.26
N LYS A 180 -7.41 18.36 13.52
CA LYS A 180 -8.31 17.33 14.08
C LYS A 180 -7.56 16.29 14.90
N ALA A 181 -6.27 16.08 14.65
CA ALA A 181 -5.38 15.20 15.37
C ALA A 181 -3.97 15.81 15.45
N ASP A 182 -3.15 15.34 16.38
CA ASP A 182 -1.73 15.67 16.46
C ASP A 182 -0.85 14.54 15.92
N ALA A 183 -1.36 13.31 15.94
CA ALA A 183 -0.79 12.16 15.26
C ALA A 183 -1.86 11.27 14.64
N MET A 184 -1.51 10.56 13.57
CA MET A 184 -2.37 9.60 12.89
C MET A 184 -1.58 8.33 12.57
N VAL A 185 -2.16 7.18 12.88
CA VAL A 185 -1.72 5.87 12.43
C VAL A 185 -2.47 5.57 11.12
N ALA A 186 -1.77 5.59 10.00
CA ALA A 186 -2.40 5.58 8.68
C ALA A 186 -1.68 4.67 7.68
N GLY A 187 -2.45 4.00 6.84
CA GLY A 187 -1.90 3.11 5.82
C GLY A 187 -2.93 2.24 5.16
N GLY A 188 -2.53 1.05 4.75
CA GLY A 188 -3.40 0.08 4.09
C GLY A 188 -3.07 -1.35 4.47
N THR A 189 -4.07 -2.21 4.35
CA THR A 189 -3.98 -3.66 4.63
C THR A 189 -4.85 -4.45 3.67
N GLU A 190 -4.45 -5.67 3.34
CA GLU A 190 -5.26 -6.61 2.58
C GLU A 190 -4.84 -8.06 2.85
N ALA A 191 -5.81 -8.99 2.79
CA ALA A 191 -5.57 -10.43 2.92
C ALA A 191 -6.53 -11.21 2.01
N THR A 192 -6.35 -11.08 0.69
CA THR A 192 -7.26 -11.62 -0.33
C THR A 192 -6.66 -12.77 -1.13
N VAL A 193 -5.57 -13.37 -0.65
CA VAL A 193 -5.03 -14.62 -1.18
C VAL A 193 -5.91 -15.78 -0.68
N THR A 194 -7.09 -15.90 -1.29
CA THR A 194 -8.13 -16.87 -0.96
C THR A 194 -8.64 -17.56 -2.22
N PRO A 195 -9.35 -18.69 -2.14
CA PRO A 195 -9.92 -19.36 -3.32
C PRO A 195 -10.76 -18.43 -4.19
N SER A 196 -11.73 -17.68 -3.62
CA SER A 196 -12.56 -16.78 -4.43
C SER A 196 -11.81 -15.54 -4.89
N GLY A 197 -10.85 -15.02 -4.12
CA GLY A 197 -9.99 -13.92 -4.53
C GLY A 197 -9.18 -14.25 -5.77
N ILE A 198 -8.46 -15.37 -5.77
CA ILE A 198 -7.70 -15.86 -6.93
C ILE A 198 -8.62 -16.15 -8.09
N ALA A 199 -9.72 -16.87 -7.89
CA ALA A 199 -10.66 -17.21 -8.98
C ALA A 199 -11.30 -15.97 -9.62
N GLY A 200 -11.71 -14.99 -8.79
CA GLY A 200 -12.34 -13.74 -9.26
C GLY A 200 -11.41 -12.93 -10.16
N PHE A 201 -10.18 -12.67 -9.71
CA PHE A 201 -9.21 -11.91 -10.50
C PHE A 201 -8.68 -12.70 -11.70
N ALA A 202 -8.54 -14.03 -11.62
CA ALA A 202 -8.17 -14.87 -12.75
C ALA A 202 -9.24 -14.85 -13.85
N ASN A 203 -10.51 -14.98 -13.48
CA ASN A 203 -11.64 -14.93 -14.44
C ASN A 203 -11.79 -13.54 -15.07
N LEU A 204 -11.42 -12.47 -14.35
CA LEU A 204 -11.34 -11.12 -14.89
C LEU A 204 -10.17 -10.94 -15.87
N LYS A 205 -9.27 -11.93 -16.01
CA LYS A 205 -8.03 -11.85 -16.80
C LYS A 205 -7.07 -10.77 -16.32
N ALA A 206 -7.10 -10.48 -15.02
CA ALA A 206 -6.25 -9.46 -14.40
C ALA A 206 -4.94 -10.03 -13.85
N LEU A 207 -4.89 -11.34 -13.56
CA LEU A 207 -3.70 -12.01 -13.03
C LEU A 207 -2.76 -12.48 -14.14
N SER A 208 -1.45 -12.45 -13.87
CA SER A 208 -0.44 -13.07 -14.71
C SER A 208 -0.70 -14.58 -14.83
N THR A 209 -0.55 -15.09 -16.03
CA THR A 209 -0.63 -16.52 -16.35
C THR A 209 0.74 -17.20 -16.42
N ASN A 210 1.82 -16.43 -16.21
CA ASN A 210 3.17 -16.98 -16.13
C ASN A 210 3.31 -17.87 -14.88
N PRO A 211 3.63 -19.16 -15.04
CA PRO A 211 3.70 -20.10 -13.92
C PRO A 211 4.98 -19.96 -13.07
N ASP A 212 5.98 -19.22 -13.54
CA ASP A 212 7.21 -18.97 -12.81
C ASP A 212 7.01 -17.80 -11.83
N PRO A 213 6.97 -18.05 -10.50
CA PRO A 213 6.75 -16.99 -9.53
C PRO A 213 7.84 -15.91 -9.55
N LYS A 214 9.06 -16.24 -10.00
CA LYS A 214 10.18 -15.31 -9.97
C LYS A 214 10.13 -14.28 -11.10
N THR A 215 9.38 -14.55 -12.16
CA THR A 215 9.28 -13.68 -13.36
C THR A 215 7.86 -13.27 -13.70
N ALA A 216 6.87 -13.70 -12.91
CA ALA A 216 5.45 -13.44 -13.21
C ALA A 216 5.09 -11.95 -13.14
N SER A 217 5.52 -11.25 -12.08
CA SER A 217 5.32 -9.81 -11.97
C SER A 217 6.54 -9.09 -12.54
N ARG A 218 6.34 -8.41 -13.67
CA ARG A 218 7.40 -7.73 -14.46
C ARG A 218 6.93 -6.36 -14.98
N PRO A 219 6.77 -5.37 -14.09
CA PRO A 219 6.24 -4.06 -14.44
C PRO A 219 7.03 -3.40 -15.57
N PHE A 220 6.32 -2.69 -16.46
CA PHE A 220 6.85 -1.89 -17.58
C PHE A 220 7.57 -2.69 -18.68
N THR A 221 7.50 -4.02 -18.67
CA THR A 221 8.07 -4.86 -19.74
C THR A 221 7.05 -5.11 -20.86
N ALA A 222 7.54 -5.40 -22.07
CA ALA A 222 6.70 -5.61 -23.24
C ALA A 222 5.86 -6.90 -23.14
N ASP A 223 6.33 -7.89 -22.42
CA ASP A 223 5.72 -9.21 -22.25
C ASP A 223 4.92 -9.37 -20.95
N ARG A 224 4.68 -8.27 -20.21
CA ARG A 224 3.82 -8.28 -19.02
C ARG A 224 2.39 -8.69 -19.38
N ASP A 225 1.76 -9.50 -18.53
CA ASP A 225 0.46 -10.13 -18.84
C ASP A 225 -0.58 -10.02 -17.71
N GLY A 226 -0.25 -9.39 -16.60
CA GLY A 226 -1.15 -9.25 -15.45
C GLY A 226 -0.38 -9.05 -14.14
N PHE A 227 -1.09 -8.74 -13.07
CA PHE A 227 -0.48 -8.63 -11.75
C PHE A 227 -0.44 -9.99 -11.04
N VAL A 228 0.38 -10.10 -10.01
CA VAL A 228 0.35 -11.21 -9.06
C VAL A 228 -0.28 -10.72 -7.76
N LEU A 229 -1.31 -11.42 -7.27
CA LEU A 229 -1.99 -11.05 -6.03
C LEU A 229 -1.07 -11.21 -4.83
N GLY A 230 -1.09 -10.23 -3.92
CA GLY A 230 -0.34 -10.25 -2.67
C GLY A 230 -1.20 -9.91 -1.47
N GLU A 231 -0.64 -10.12 -0.28
CA GLU A 231 -1.26 -9.77 1.00
C GLU A 231 -0.27 -9.05 1.92
N GLY A 232 -0.77 -8.32 2.93
CA GLY A 232 0.05 -7.65 3.93
C GLY A 232 -0.51 -6.30 4.37
N ALA A 233 0.32 -5.53 5.06
CA ALA A 233 0.00 -4.17 5.51
C ALA A 233 1.23 -3.27 5.54
N GLY A 234 1.02 -1.99 5.24
CA GLY A 234 1.98 -0.92 5.48
C GLY A 234 1.30 0.23 6.21
N VAL A 235 1.89 0.62 7.32
CA VAL A 235 1.35 1.65 8.22
C VAL A 235 2.43 2.66 8.58
N LEU A 236 2.06 3.93 8.54
CA LEU A 236 2.89 5.06 8.92
C LEU A 236 2.32 5.72 10.18
N VAL A 237 3.19 6.24 11.03
CA VAL A 237 2.84 7.25 12.03
C VAL A 237 3.12 8.61 11.41
N LEU A 238 2.06 9.37 11.18
CA LEU A 238 2.11 10.78 10.78
C LEU A 238 1.96 11.65 12.01
N GLU A 239 2.78 12.68 12.14
CA GLU A 239 2.72 13.62 13.25
C GLU A 239 2.77 15.08 12.79
N GLU A 240 2.13 15.94 13.53
CA GLU A 240 2.37 17.36 13.44
C GLU A 240 3.83 17.66 13.81
N LEU A 241 4.51 18.49 13.03
CA LEU A 241 5.95 18.70 13.12
C LEU A 241 6.42 19.16 14.50
N GLU A 242 5.74 20.14 15.12
CA GLU A 242 6.16 20.66 16.43
C GLU A 242 5.86 19.65 17.55
N HIS A 243 4.80 18.82 17.39
CA HIS A 243 4.56 17.69 18.27
C HIS A 243 5.71 16.68 18.21
N ALA A 244 6.14 16.29 16.98
CA ALA A 244 7.25 15.37 16.78
C ALA A 244 8.57 15.90 17.33
N LYS A 245 8.90 17.17 17.08
CA LYS A 245 10.10 17.85 17.61
C LYS A 245 10.13 17.90 19.12
N LYS A 246 9.00 18.26 19.75
CA LYS A 246 8.89 18.38 21.22
C LYS A 246 9.27 17.09 21.94
N ARG A 247 9.00 15.95 21.35
CA ARG A 247 9.35 14.64 21.91
C ARG A 247 10.65 14.04 21.36
N GLY A 248 11.37 14.76 20.49
CA GLY A 248 12.64 14.30 19.90
C GLY A 248 12.49 13.13 18.94
N ALA A 249 11.38 13.07 18.18
CA ALA A 249 11.11 11.99 17.24
C ALA A 249 12.13 11.95 16.09
N LYS A 250 12.48 10.75 15.63
CA LYS A 250 13.09 10.55 14.32
C LYS A 250 12.09 10.96 13.24
N ILE A 251 12.54 11.66 12.22
CA ILE A 251 11.73 12.04 11.08
C ILE A 251 12.32 11.40 9.83
N TYR A 252 11.51 10.62 9.10
CA TYR A 252 11.89 9.96 7.84
C TYR A 252 11.74 10.91 6.65
N ALA A 253 10.61 11.60 6.57
CA ALA A 253 10.26 12.55 5.52
C ALA A 253 9.10 13.43 5.98
N GLU A 254 8.85 14.50 5.25
CA GLU A 254 7.66 15.35 5.40
C GLU A 254 6.63 15.00 4.33
N VAL A 255 5.37 14.85 4.71
CA VAL A 255 4.24 14.74 3.77
C VAL A 255 3.86 16.15 3.35
N VAL A 256 4.02 16.46 2.09
CA VAL A 256 3.84 17.84 1.58
C VAL A 256 2.69 17.99 0.59
N GLY A 257 2.27 16.89 -0.07
CA GLY A 257 1.21 16.96 -1.06
C GLY A 257 0.39 15.67 -1.14
N TYR A 258 -0.88 15.83 -1.50
CA TYR A 258 -1.81 14.75 -1.76
C TYR A 258 -2.76 15.16 -2.88
N GLY A 259 -2.90 14.32 -3.89
CA GLY A 259 -3.84 14.50 -4.99
C GLY A 259 -4.74 13.28 -5.12
N GLU A 260 -6.04 13.52 -5.31
CA GLU A 260 -7.02 12.47 -5.56
C GLU A 260 -7.97 12.86 -6.67
N THR A 261 -8.28 11.93 -7.56
CA THR A 261 -9.18 12.14 -8.70
C THR A 261 -9.97 10.89 -9.05
N GLY A 262 -11.05 11.06 -9.80
CA GLY A 262 -11.78 9.96 -10.43
C GLY A 262 -11.69 10.05 -11.95
N ASP A 263 -11.59 8.88 -12.62
CA ASP A 263 -11.57 8.79 -14.09
C ASP A 263 -12.96 9.01 -14.71
N ALA A 264 -14.01 8.57 -14.00
CA ALA A 264 -15.39 8.54 -14.52
C ALA A 264 -15.48 7.88 -15.91
N PHE A 265 -14.77 6.77 -16.12
CA PHE A 265 -14.59 6.14 -17.42
C PHE A 265 -15.10 4.69 -17.46
N HIS A 266 -14.47 3.77 -16.70
CA HIS A 266 -14.80 2.35 -16.69
C HIS A 266 -14.55 1.72 -15.33
N MET A 267 -15.27 0.60 -15.01
CA MET A 267 -15.16 -0.02 -13.69
C MET A 267 -13.78 -0.63 -13.39
N THR A 268 -13.03 -1.07 -14.40
CA THR A 268 -11.74 -1.76 -14.21
C THR A 268 -10.61 -1.23 -15.09
N ALA A 269 -10.91 -0.57 -16.19
CA ALA A 269 -9.90 -0.02 -17.08
C ALA A 269 -9.58 1.45 -16.73
N PRO A 270 -8.30 1.85 -16.73
CA PRO A 270 -7.94 3.25 -16.61
C PRO A 270 -8.40 4.05 -17.83
N SER A 271 -8.61 5.35 -17.66
CA SER A 271 -8.86 6.26 -18.77
C SER A 271 -7.68 6.30 -19.75
N ASP A 272 -7.97 6.46 -21.03
CA ASP A 272 -6.93 6.53 -22.07
C ASP A 272 -5.92 7.65 -21.78
N GLY A 273 -4.63 7.30 -21.92
CA GLY A 273 -3.53 8.23 -21.64
C GLY A 273 -3.34 8.56 -20.15
N GLY A 274 -4.08 7.93 -19.23
CA GLY A 274 -3.95 8.15 -17.80
C GLY A 274 -4.31 9.56 -17.34
N GLU A 275 -5.33 10.18 -17.96
CA GLU A 275 -5.71 11.59 -17.73
C GLU A 275 -6.05 11.85 -16.26
N GLY A 276 -6.82 10.95 -15.61
CA GLY A 276 -7.16 11.07 -14.20
C GLY A 276 -5.94 10.99 -13.27
N ALA A 277 -5.03 10.05 -13.55
CA ALA A 277 -3.78 9.93 -12.81
C ALA A 277 -2.89 11.19 -13.00
N ALA A 278 -2.82 11.74 -14.22
CA ALA A 278 -2.08 12.98 -14.49
C ALA A 278 -2.63 14.16 -13.67
N ARG A 279 -3.96 14.26 -13.51
CA ARG A 279 -4.57 15.28 -12.63
C ARG A 279 -4.21 15.05 -11.16
N ALA A 280 -4.20 13.81 -10.70
CA ALA A 280 -3.82 13.50 -9.32
C ALA A 280 -2.35 13.88 -9.02
N PHE A 281 -1.42 13.61 -9.94
CA PHE A 281 -0.04 14.10 -9.84
C PHE A 281 0.02 15.64 -9.75
N LYS A 282 -0.66 16.36 -10.65
CA LYS A 282 -0.70 17.83 -10.66
C LYS A 282 -1.28 18.39 -9.37
N MET A 283 -2.36 17.79 -8.84
CA MET A 283 -2.95 18.22 -7.57
C MET A 283 -1.97 18.05 -6.39
N ALA A 284 -1.24 16.93 -6.33
CA ALA A 284 -0.24 16.72 -5.29
C ALA A 284 0.93 17.73 -5.39
N LEU A 285 1.39 18.05 -6.60
CA LEU A 285 2.39 19.08 -6.85
C LEU A 285 1.89 20.46 -6.40
N GLU A 286 0.67 20.81 -6.78
CA GLU A 286 0.04 22.12 -6.45
C GLU A 286 -0.13 22.26 -4.93
N GLN A 287 -0.69 21.25 -4.25
CA GLN A 287 -0.88 21.27 -2.80
C GLN A 287 0.44 21.43 -2.05
N GLY A 288 1.49 20.73 -2.52
CA GLY A 288 2.83 20.77 -1.92
C GLY A 288 3.65 22.00 -2.32
N ASN A 289 3.12 22.86 -3.20
CA ASN A 289 3.90 23.93 -3.85
C ASN A 289 5.25 23.41 -4.39
N ILE A 290 5.18 22.29 -5.12
CA ILE A 290 6.33 21.55 -5.67
C ILE A 290 6.42 21.85 -7.16
N LYS A 291 7.60 22.28 -7.61
CA LYS A 291 7.87 22.35 -9.05
C LYS A 291 8.12 20.95 -9.59
N PRO A 292 7.64 20.59 -10.78
CA PRO A 292 7.91 19.28 -11.37
C PRO A 292 9.39 18.88 -11.33
N GLU A 293 10.29 19.84 -11.52
CA GLU A 293 11.75 19.62 -11.55
C GLU A 293 12.36 19.25 -10.19
N GLU A 294 11.65 19.45 -9.08
CA GLU A 294 12.09 19.04 -7.74
C GLU A 294 11.89 17.55 -7.49
N VAL A 295 11.00 16.88 -8.27
CA VAL A 295 10.69 15.47 -8.10
C VAL A 295 11.79 14.62 -8.73
N GLY A 296 12.49 13.87 -7.90
CA GLY A 296 13.57 12.98 -8.32
C GLY A 296 13.16 11.52 -8.49
N TYR A 297 12.08 11.09 -7.81
CA TYR A 297 11.68 9.69 -7.78
C TYR A 297 10.17 9.51 -7.66
N ILE A 298 9.63 8.50 -8.34
CA ILE A 298 8.23 8.04 -8.23
C ILE A 298 8.22 6.54 -7.93
N ASN A 299 7.61 6.15 -6.79
CA ASN A 299 7.17 4.79 -6.57
C ASN A 299 5.80 4.63 -7.25
N ALA A 300 5.80 3.98 -8.39
CA ALA A 300 4.64 3.90 -9.28
C ALA A 300 3.67 2.80 -8.85
N HIS A 301 2.43 2.94 -9.30
CA HIS A 301 1.46 1.85 -9.20
C HIS A 301 1.94 0.60 -9.91
N GLY A 302 2.39 0.69 -11.16
CA GLY A 302 3.18 -0.30 -11.88
C GLY A 302 2.78 -1.75 -11.63
N THR A 303 1.56 -2.14 -12.03
CA THR A 303 0.97 -3.44 -11.67
C THR A 303 1.44 -4.62 -12.51
N SER A 304 2.25 -4.39 -13.54
CA SER A 304 2.58 -5.42 -14.53
C SER A 304 1.40 -5.82 -15.44
N THR A 305 0.37 -4.96 -15.52
CA THR A 305 -0.73 -5.14 -16.47
C THR A 305 -0.48 -4.33 -17.74
N PRO A 306 -0.88 -4.84 -18.93
CA PRO A 306 -0.65 -4.14 -20.20
C PRO A 306 -1.22 -2.71 -20.21
N ALA A 307 -2.43 -2.53 -19.69
CA ALA A 307 -3.12 -1.24 -19.72
C ALA A 307 -2.57 -0.24 -18.68
N ASN A 308 -2.38 -0.67 -17.43
CA ASN A 308 -1.96 0.24 -16.36
C ASN A 308 -0.60 0.87 -16.65
N ASP A 309 0.42 0.05 -16.90
CA ASP A 309 1.81 0.53 -16.96
C ASP A 309 2.04 1.52 -18.12
N LYS A 310 1.38 1.26 -19.25
CA LYS A 310 1.35 2.20 -20.39
C LYS A 310 0.67 3.51 -20.03
N ASN A 311 -0.52 3.46 -19.44
CA ASN A 311 -1.30 4.67 -19.12
C ASN A 311 -0.65 5.47 -17.99
N GLU A 312 -0.05 4.82 -17.00
CA GLU A 312 0.69 5.49 -15.93
C GLU A 312 1.95 6.18 -16.47
N THR A 313 2.69 5.54 -17.38
CA THR A 313 3.81 6.17 -18.08
C THR A 313 3.36 7.46 -18.80
N GLN A 314 2.23 7.40 -19.50
CA GLN A 314 1.69 8.57 -20.18
C GLN A 314 1.21 9.65 -19.18
N ALA A 315 0.61 9.25 -18.06
CA ALA A 315 0.21 10.17 -17.00
C ALA A 315 1.41 10.94 -16.41
N ILE A 316 2.51 10.24 -16.15
CA ILE A 316 3.76 10.84 -15.66
C ILE A 316 4.30 11.84 -16.71
N LYS A 317 4.35 11.47 -17.98
CA LYS A 317 4.77 12.39 -19.05
C LYS A 317 3.85 13.64 -19.13
N THR A 318 2.55 13.46 -18.98
CA THR A 318 1.58 14.58 -19.01
C THR A 318 1.71 15.49 -17.79
N ALA A 319 2.07 14.95 -16.62
CA ALA A 319 2.24 15.74 -15.41
C ALA A 319 3.58 16.47 -15.33
N PHE A 320 4.66 15.85 -15.83
CA PHE A 320 6.04 16.33 -15.66
C PHE A 320 6.68 16.89 -16.96
N GLY A 321 6.04 16.72 -18.12
CA GLY A 321 6.61 17.16 -19.41
C GLY A 321 7.99 16.55 -19.67
N GLU A 322 8.94 17.35 -20.14
CA GLU A 322 10.32 16.91 -20.40
C GLU A 322 11.06 16.45 -19.16
N HIS A 323 10.61 16.83 -17.95
CA HIS A 323 11.22 16.38 -16.72
C HIS A 323 10.94 14.90 -16.43
N ALA A 324 9.88 14.32 -17.00
CA ALA A 324 9.59 12.89 -16.89
C ALA A 324 10.77 12.00 -17.30
N TYR A 325 11.61 12.44 -18.23
CA TYR A 325 12.83 11.73 -18.68
C TYR A 325 14.08 11.94 -17.79
N LYS A 326 13.94 12.76 -16.72
CA LYS A 326 15.04 13.08 -15.79
C LYS A 326 14.81 12.54 -14.39
N LEU A 327 13.57 12.26 -14.02
CA LEU A 327 13.23 11.57 -12.79
C LEU A 327 13.32 10.04 -12.98
N SER A 328 13.43 9.32 -11.89
CA SER A 328 13.40 7.84 -11.91
C SER A 328 12.05 7.33 -11.39
N VAL A 329 11.59 6.24 -11.96
CA VAL A 329 10.35 5.54 -11.59
C VAL A 329 10.70 4.12 -11.17
N SER A 330 10.09 3.55 -10.16
CA SER A 330 10.14 2.10 -9.95
C SER A 330 8.83 1.53 -9.46
N SER A 331 8.57 0.27 -9.76
CA SER A 331 7.49 -0.48 -9.15
C SER A 331 8.04 -1.58 -8.27
N THR A 332 7.65 -1.57 -7.01
CA THR A 332 8.01 -2.60 -6.04
C THR A 332 7.15 -3.86 -6.16
N LYS A 333 6.12 -3.84 -7.01
CA LYS A 333 5.19 -4.98 -7.21
C LYS A 333 5.81 -6.17 -7.92
N GLY A 334 6.96 -6.02 -8.58
CA GLY A 334 7.79 -7.14 -9.01
C GLY A 334 8.23 -8.01 -7.84
N ALA A 335 8.51 -7.39 -6.70
CA ALA A 335 8.99 -8.05 -5.49
C ALA A 335 7.85 -8.45 -4.52
N THR A 336 6.86 -7.59 -4.32
CA THR A 336 5.80 -7.76 -3.31
C THR A 336 4.51 -8.36 -3.85
N GLY A 337 4.34 -8.46 -5.18
CA GLY A 337 3.01 -8.61 -5.76
C GLY A 337 2.15 -7.36 -5.51
N HIS A 338 0.88 -7.45 -5.85
CA HIS A 338 -0.09 -6.36 -5.69
C HIS A 338 -0.99 -6.62 -4.48
N LEU A 339 -0.82 -5.87 -3.42
CA LEU A 339 -1.57 -6.02 -2.16
C LEU A 339 -2.92 -5.29 -2.18
N LEU A 340 -3.45 -4.92 -3.34
CA LEU A 340 -4.71 -4.18 -3.48
C LEU A 340 -4.76 -2.98 -2.53
N GLY A 341 -5.70 -2.96 -1.57
CA GLY A 341 -5.85 -1.87 -0.59
C GLY A 341 -4.66 -1.69 0.34
N GLY A 342 -3.83 -2.72 0.54
CA GLY A 342 -2.58 -2.66 1.31
C GLY A 342 -1.41 -2.04 0.54
N ALA A 343 -1.46 -2.05 -0.80
CA ALA A 343 -0.34 -1.65 -1.66
C ALA A 343 0.16 -0.23 -1.36
N GLY A 344 -0.74 0.76 -1.35
CA GLY A 344 -0.35 2.16 -1.11
C GLY A 344 0.31 2.39 0.25
N GLY A 345 -0.02 1.59 1.25
CA GLY A 345 0.60 1.65 2.58
C GLY A 345 2.06 1.22 2.56
N ILE A 346 2.37 0.06 1.94
CA ILE A 346 3.76 -0.41 1.84
C ILE A 346 4.60 0.47 0.91
N GLU A 347 4.03 0.95 -0.19
CA GLU A 347 4.70 1.79 -1.17
C GLU A 347 5.04 3.17 -0.60
N ALA A 348 4.15 3.77 0.19
CA ALA A 348 4.44 5.00 0.93
C ALA A 348 5.54 4.80 1.99
N ALA A 349 5.57 3.65 2.66
CA ALA A 349 6.65 3.30 3.58
C ALA A 349 7.99 3.17 2.85
N PHE A 350 8.03 2.48 1.71
CA PHE A 350 9.24 2.37 0.89
C PHE A 350 9.68 3.72 0.33
N LEU A 351 8.76 4.61 -0.05
CA LEU A 351 9.09 5.96 -0.47
C LEU A 351 9.74 6.76 0.67
N ALA A 352 9.21 6.68 1.88
CA ALA A 352 9.76 7.37 3.04
C ALA A 352 11.18 6.87 3.37
N LEU A 353 11.42 5.56 3.27
CA LEU A 353 12.75 4.96 3.43
C LEU A 353 13.70 5.38 2.30
N ALA A 354 13.24 5.37 1.05
CA ALA A 354 14.04 5.79 -0.10
C ALA A 354 14.53 7.24 0.04
N ILE A 355 13.66 8.16 0.48
CA ILE A 355 14.02 9.56 0.73
C ILE A 355 14.98 9.69 1.91
N SER A 356 14.71 8.96 3.01
CA SER A 356 15.52 9.02 4.22
C SER A 356 16.93 8.49 4.02
N GLU A 357 17.10 7.43 3.22
CA GLU A 357 18.37 6.76 3.00
C GLU A 357 19.07 7.17 1.70
N GLY A 358 18.37 7.84 0.79
CA GLY A 358 18.91 8.23 -0.51
C GLY A 358 19.12 7.03 -1.43
N ILE A 359 18.22 6.03 -1.41
CA ILE A 359 18.34 4.80 -2.22
C ILE A 359 16.97 4.50 -2.86
N MET A 360 16.92 4.46 -4.18
CA MET A 360 15.73 4.07 -4.93
C MET A 360 15.68 2.54 -5.07
N PRO A 361 14.58 1.87 -4.65
CA PRO A 361 14.42 0.44 -4.84
C PRO A 361 14.23 0.08 -6.31
N PRO A 362 14.64 -1.12 -6.74
CA PRO A 362 14.56 -1.52 -8.14
C PRO A 362 13.16 -1.93 -8.58
N THR A 363 12.89 -1.80 -9.88
CA THR A 363 11.92 -2.63 -10.59
C THR A 363 12.61 -3.92 -10.98
N ILE A 364 12.34 -5.01 -10.28
CA ILE A 364 12.89 -6.32 -10.63
C ILE A 364 12.16 -6.94 -11.83
N ASN A 365 12.80 -7.93 -12.46
CA ASN A 365 12.26 -8.62 -13.65
C ASN A 365 12.12 -7.71 -14.89
N TYR A 366 12.88 -6.61 -14.94
CA TYR A 366 12.87 -5.68 -16.07
C TYR A 366 13.90 -6.14 -17.12
N GLU A 367 13.49 -7.05 -18.02
CA GLU A 367 14.37 -7.64 -19.03
C GLU A 367 14.00 -7.23 -20.46
N ASN A 368 12.71 -7.09 -20.76
CA ASN A 368 12.17 -6.77 -22.08
C ASN A 368 11.49 -5.39 -22.06
N PRO A 369 12.23 -4.28 -22.25
CA PRO A 369 11.64 -2.94 -22.22
C PRO A 369 10.46 -2.77 -23.19
N ASP A 370 9.32 -2.23 -22.71
CA ASP A 370 8.23 -1.85 -23.58
C ASP A 370 8.50 -0.48 -24.20
N PRO A 371 8.53 -0.33 -25.55
CA PRO A 371 8.69 0.98 -26.19
C PRO A 371 7.66 2.03 -25.80
N LEU A 372 6.51 1.62 -25.28
CA LEU A 372 5.46 2.53 -24.77
C LEU A 372 5.71 2.96 -23.31
N CYS A 373 6.64 2.29 -22.63
CA CYS A 373 7.10 2.57 -21.28
C CYS A 373 8.60 2.94 -21.35
N ASP A 374 8.90 4.17 -21.76
CA ASP A 374 10.24 4.63 -22.18
C ASP A 374 10.90 5.59 -21.15
N LEU A 375 10.51 5.53 -19.88
CA LEU A 375 11.13 6.27 -18.78
C LEU A 375 12.27 5.45 -18.13
N ASP A 376 12.96 6.05 -17.15
CA ASP A 376 13.91 5.33 -16.29
C ASP A 376 13.16 4.57 -15.18
N TYR A 377 13.11 3.24 -15.27
CA TYR A 377 12.39 2.40 -14.32
C TYR A 377 13.25 1.74 -13.23
N VAL A 378 14.46 2.25 -12.98
CA VAL A 378 15.42 1.70 -11.99
C VAL A 378 15.57 0.17 -12.18
N PRO A 379 16.12 -0.30 -13.32
CA PRO A 379 16.06 -1.71 -13.70
C PRO A 379 16.92 -2.61 -12.78
N ASN A 380 16.30 -3.61 -12.17
CA ASN A 380 16.85 -4.77 -11.49
C ASN A 380 17.83 -4.52 -10.32
N LYS A 381 18.33 -3.31 -10.13
CA LYS A 381 19.27 -2.97 -9.04
C LYS A 381 18.89 -1.65 -8.38
N PRO A 382 19.06 -1.52 -7.06
CA PRO A 382 18.84 -0.24 -6.39
C PRO A 382 19.86 0.80 -6.88
N VAL A 383 19.43 2.07 -6.85
CA VAL A 383 20.28 3.20 -7.25
C VAL A 383 20.38 4.19 -6.10
N GLU A 384 21.61 4.48 -5.67
CA GLU A 384 21.89 5.56 -4.71
C GLU A 384 21.71 6.92 -5.38
N ARG A 385 20.81 7.73 -4.82
CA ARG A 385 20.53 9.09 -5.29
C ARG A 385 19.89 9.91 -4.17
N ASP A 386 20.37 11.12 -3.97
CA ASP A 386 19.70 12.05 -3.07
C ASP A 386 18.33 12.46 -3.64
N ILE A 387 17.27 12.18 -2.90
CA ILE A 387 15.88 12.41 -3.30
C ILE A 387 15.34 13.56 -2.46
N GLU A 388 15.24 14.75 -3.05
CA GLU A 388 14.65 15.91 -2.38
C GLU A 388 13.13 15.78 -2.24
N VAL A 389 12.46 15.39 -3.34
CA VAL A 389 11.03 15.11 -3.39
C VAL A 389 10.80 13.80 -4.11
N GLY A 390 9.98 12.94 -3.50
CA GLY A 390 9.50 11.72 -4.11
C GLY A 390 7.98 11.63 -4.06
N MET A 391 7.38 10.86 -4.96
CA MET A 391 5.94 10.66 -5.02
C MET A 391 5.60 9.17 -5.04
N SER A 392 4.40 8.82 -4.56
CA SER A 392 3.84 7.47 -4.66
C SER A 392 2.46 7.56 -5.28
N SER A 393 2.18 6.74 -6.30
CA SER A 393 0.90 6.73 -7.03
C SER A 393 0.17 5.40 -6.84
N SER A 394 -1.14 5.46 -6.71
CA SER A 394 -2.02 4.30 -6.69
C SER A 394 -3.22 4.54 -7.59
N LEU A 395 -3.50 3.57 -8.46
CA LEU A 395 -4.59 3.60 -9.43
C LEU A 395 -5.51 2.42 -9.16
N GLY A 396 -6.77 2.67 -8.81
CA GLY A 396 -7.72 1.65 -8.35
C GLY A 396 -8.87 1.41 -9.32
N PHE A 397 -9.42 0.20 -9.31
CA PHE A 397 -10.69 -0.11 -9.94
C PHE A 397 -11.77 0.88 -9.48
N GLY A 398 -12.69 1.26 -10.38
CA GLY A 398 -13.60 2.37 -10.17
C GLY A 398 -13.05 3.71 -10.65
N GLY A 399 -11.79 3.72 -11.18
CA GLY A 399 -11.13 4.93 -11.65
C GLY A 399 -10.60 5.82 -10.52
N HIS A 400 -10.28 5.24 -9.36
CA HIS A 400 -9.69 5.97 -8.24
C HIS A 400 -8.20 6.19 -8.46
N ASN A 401 -7.76 7.43 -8.47
CA ASN A 401 -6.35 7.82 -8.58
C ASN A 401 -5.94 8.59 -7.32
N ALA A 402 -4.86 8.19 -6.71
CA ALA A 402 -4.31 8.85 -5.52
C ALA A 402 -2.79 8.97 -5.62
N VAL A 403 -2.27 10.15 -5.26
CA VAL A 403 -0.84 10.46 -5.29
C VAL A 403 -0.44 11.16 -4.01
N LEU A 404 0.60 10.66 -3.34
CA LEU A 404 1.27 11.31 -2.21
C LEU A 404 2.59 11.92 -2.67
N ALA A 405 2.94 13.07 -2.11
CA ALA A 405 4.24 13.69 -2.30
C ALA A 405 4.94 13.87 -0.94
N PHE A 406 6.15 13.34 -0.84
CA PHE A 406 7.01 13.43 0.34
C PHE A 406 8.26 14.24 0.02
N ARG A 407 8.73 15.02 0.99
CA ARG A 407 9.95 15.81 0.90
C ARG A 407 10.96 15.38 1.96
N LYS A 408 12.23 15.40 1.60
CA LYS A 408 13.32 15.18 2.54
C LYS A 408 13.26 16.22 3.67
N TYR A 409 13.24 15.74 4.89
CA TYR A 409 13.28 16.61 6.06
C TYR A 409 14.72 17.09 6.33
N LYS A 410 14.89 18.40 6.52
CA LYS A 410 16.17 19.08 6.81
C LYS A 410 16.13 19.74 8.16
#